data_e92d0af9b51bd65d8f0916a7010dfd33
#
_entry.id   e92d0af9b51bd65d8f0916a7010dfd33
#
_cell.length_a   1.000
_cell.length_b   1.000
_cell.length_c   1.000
_cell.angle_alpha   90.00
_cell.angle_beta   90.00
_cell.angle_gamma   90.00
#
_symmetry.space_group_name_H-M   'P 1'
#
loop_
_entity.id
_entity.type
_entity.pdbx_description
1 polymer ?
#
loop_
_entity_poly.entity_id
_entity_poly.type
_entity_poly.pdbx_seq_one_letter_code
_entity_poly.pdbx_strand_id
1 'polypeptide(L)'
;MSETVKTLLKNGTVVSGDMSVIEDVLIDGEKIVKVGRNLEAEDAQVVDVNGKLLFPGFIDGHTHFDLEVAGTVTADDFETGTRAAIAGGTTLVIDYASQDKGGHTLREGLEKWHEKADGKCSCDYSFHMSVVEWNEETEREIQDMINEGITSFKLYMTYPAMIVDDGDLYKIIKKLNEYGC
;
A
#
# COMPACT_ATOMS: atom_id res chain seq x y z
N MET A 1 -14.85 -3.77 -24.57
CA MET A 1 -13.89 -2.77 -24.12
C MET A 1 -14.74 -1.63 -23.57
N SER A 2 -14.72 -1.38 -22.25
CA SER A 2 -15.40 -0.19 -21.69
C SER A 2 -14.66 1.03 -22.22
N GLU A 3 -15.40 1.98 -22.81
CA GLU A 3 -14.82 3.28 -23.15
C GLU A 3 -14.29 3.91 -21.85
N THR A 4 -12.99 4.16 -21.80
CA THR A 4 -12.39 4.88 -20.68
C THR A 4 -12.89 6.32 -20.74
N VAL A 5 -13.55 6.76 -19.68
CA VAL A 5 -14.05 8.13 -19.58
C VAL A 5 -12.87 9.03 -19.25
N LYS A 6 -12.58 10.00 -20.13
CA LYS A 6 -11.62 11.06 -19.82
C LYS A 6 -12.26 12.10 -18.89
N THR A 7 -11.49 12.58 -17.93
CA THR A 7 -11.90 13.65 -17.02
C THR A 7 -10.89 14.79 -17.04
N LEU A 8 -11.35 16.00 -17.25
CA LEU A 8 -10.53 17.21 -17.19
C LEU A 8 -10.92 18.05 -15.97
N LEU A 9 -10.06 18.04 -14.96
CA LEU A 9 -10.19 18.91 -13.78
C LEU A 9 -9.61 20.28 -14.12
N LYS A 10 -10.42 21.35 -14.03
CA LYS A 10 -10.02 22.72 -14.40
C LYS A 10 -9.92 23.65 -13.22
N ASN A 11 -8.98 24.58 -13.32
CA ASN A 11 -8.83 25.74 -12.41
C ASN A 11 -8.48 25.35 -10.97
N GLY A 12 -8.00 24.13 -10.69
CA GLY A 12 -7.59 23.72 -9.36
C GLY A 12 -6.19 24.19 -9.01
N THR A 13 -5.90 24.29 -7.73
CA THR A 13 -4.52 24.45 -7.27
C THR A 13 -3.90 23.06 -7.09
N VAL A 14 -3.08 22.66 -8.05
CA VAL A 14 -2.32 21.39 -7.99
C VAL A 14 -1.21 21.53 -6.96
N VAL A 15 -1.20 20.63 -5.99
CA VAL A 15 -0.23 20.60 -4.89
C VAL A 15 0.70 19.40 -5.09
N SER A 16 1.99 19.68 -5.19
CA SER A 16 3.07 18.69 -5.19
C SER A 16 4.05 18.97 -4.05
N GLY A 17 5.07 18.11 -3.87
CA GLY A 17 6.02 18.24 -2.76
C GLY A 17 6.62 19.63 -2.58
N ASP A 18 6.88 20.34 -3.69
CA ASP A 18 7.60 21.63 -3.67
C ASP A 18 6.77 22.82 -4.14
N MET A 19 5.60 22.60 -4.74
CA MET A 19 4.86 23.66 -5.44
C MET A 19 3.35 23.53 -5.23
N SER A 20 2.69 24.70 -5.27
CA SER A 20 1.24 24.82 -5.38
C SER A 20 0.94 25.80 -6.52
N VAL A 21 0.39 25.30 -7.61
CA VAL A 21 0.19 26.06 -8.85
C VAL A 21 -1.22 25.87 -9.39
N ILE A 22 -1.86 26.93 -9.88
CA ILE A 22 -3.16 26.81 -10.55
C ILE A 22 -2.93 26.19 -11.94
N GLU A 23 -3.40 24.96 -12.10
CA GLU A 23 -3.28 24.16 -13.31
C GLU A 23 -4.48 23.23 -13.48
N ASP A 24 -4.65 22.73 -14.68
CA ASP A 24 -5.63 21.71 -15.04
C ASP A 24 -4.99 20.32 -15.01
N VAL A 25 -5.80 19.30 -14.75
CA VAL A 25 -5.36 17.90 -14.74
C VAL A 25 -6.25 17.09 -15.67
N LEU A 26 -5.66 16.47 -16.68
CA LEU A 26 -6.34 15.53 -17.57
C LEU A 26 -6.07 14.09 -17.13
N ILE A 27 -7.15 13.37 -16.89
CA ILE A 27 -7.18 11.97 -16.50
C ILE A 27 -7.78 11.16 -17.64
N ASP A 28 -7.16 10.07 -18.04
CA ASP A 28 -7.69 9.10 -19.02
C ASP A 28 -7.73 7.71 -18.34
N GLY A 29 -8.94 7.25 -18.08
CA GLY A 29 -9.16 6.06 -17.26
C GLY A 29 -8.56 6.23 -15.87
N GLU A 30 -7.55 5.42 -15.54
CA GLU A 30 -6.89 5.40 -14.22
C GLU A 30 -5.59 6.23 -14.15
N LYS A 31 -5.26 6.98 -15.23
CA LYS A 31 -3.97 7.65 -15.31
C LYS A 31 -4.09 9.15 -15.49
N ILE A 32 -3.26 9.89 -14.77
CA ILE A 32 -3.02 11.30 -15.05
C ILE A 32 -2.13 11.36 -16.29
N VAL A 33 -2.69 11.85 -17.41
CA VAL A 33 -1.98 11.91 -18.69
C VAL A 33 -1.38 13.28 -18.99
N LYS A 34 -1.89 14.33 -18.34
CA LYS A 34 -1.36 15.69 -18.51
C LYS A 34 -1.69 16.57 -17.32
N VAL A 35 -0.74 17.41 -16.92
CA VAL A 35 -0.92 18.51 -15.98
C VAL A 35 -0.38 19.76 -16.65
N GLY A 36 -1.10 20.88 -16.56
CA GLY A 36 -0.68 22.15 -17.14
C GLY A 36 -1.82 23.16 -17.22
N ARG A 37 -1.51 24.35 -17.74
CA ARG A 37 -2.49 25.45 -17.86
C ARG A 37 -3.27 25.37 -19.16
N ASN A 38 -4.55 25.76 -19.09
CA ASN A 38 -5.44 25.89 -20.23
C ASN A 38 -5.53 24.62 -21.07
N LEU A 39 -5.61 23.46 -20.40
CA LEU A 39 -5.79 22.19 -21.11
C LEU A 39 -7.18 22.14 -21.76
N GLU A 40 -7.22 21.54 -22.95
CA GLU A 40 -8.45 21.26 -23.69
C GLU A 40 -8.47 19.77 -24.04
N ALA A 41 -9.64 19.16 -23.93
CA ALA A 41 -9.90 17.78 -24.36
C ALA A 41 -11.38 17.68 -24.75
N GLU A 42 -11.65 17.57 -26.06
CA GLU A 42 -13.00 17.63 -26.63
C GLU A 42 -13.88 16.45 -26.17
N ASP A 43 -13.27 15.33 -25.83
CA ASP A 43 -13.91 14.07 -25.42
C ASP A 43 -13.88 13.83 -23.91
N ALA A 44 -13.54 14.84 -23.10
CA ALA A 44 -13.44 14.71 -21.65
C ALA A 44 -14.65 15.31 -20.92
N GLN A 45 -15.06 14.67 -19.84
CA GLN A 45 -15.93 15.28 -18.85
C GLN A 45 -15.17 16.40 -18.12
N VAL A 46 -15.63 17.64 -18.26
CA VAL A 46 -15.00 18.79 -17.59
C VAL A 46 -15.60 18.96 -16.19
N VAL A 47 -14.73 19.05 -15.19
CA VAL A 47 -15.09 19.32 -13.80
C VAL A 47 -14.34 20.59 -13.35
N ASP A 48 -15.09 21.66 -13.06
CA ASP A 48 -14.51 22.87 -12.50
C ASP A 48 -14.22 22.69 -11.00
N VAL A 49 -12.94 22.77 -10.64
CA VAL A 49 -12.43 22.64 -9.27
C VAL A 49 -11.81 23.92 -8.78
N ASN A 50 -12.26 25.06 -9.29
CA ASN A 50 -11.80 26.38 -8.87
C ASN A 50 -11.88 26.56 -7.35
N GLY A 51 -10.82 27.08 -6.75
CA GLY A 51 -10.71 27.29 -5.31
C GLY A 51 -10.43 26.02 -4.49
N LYS A 52 -10.32 24.84 -5.14
CA LYS A 52 -9.95 23.60 -4.47
C LYS A 52 -8.46 23.28 -4.64
N LEU A 53 -7.93 22.58 -3.66
CA LEU A 53 -6.61 21.98 -3.74
C LEU A 53 -6.70 20.58 -4.32
N LEU A 54 -5.86 20.28 -5.31
CA LEU A 54 -5.75 18.96 -5.92
C LEU A 54 -4.46 18.30 -5.42
N PHE A 55 -4.62 17.23 -4.69
CA PHE A 55 -3.51 16.39 -4.20
C PHE A 55 -3.49 15.08 -4.98
N PRO A 56 -2.31 14.43 -5.12
CA PRO A 56 -2.27 13.00 -5.36
C PRO A 56 -3.03 12.26 -4.26
N GLY A 57 -3.58 11.09 -4.56
CA GLY A 57 -4.15 10.24 -3.54
C GLY A 57 -3.14 9.96 -2.42
N PHE A 58 -3.58 9.99 -1.17
CA PHE A 58 -2.70 9.73 -0.04
C PHE A 58 -2.38 8.24 0.06
N ILE A 59 -1.22 7.94 0.65
CA ILE A 59 -0.76 6.58 0.93
C ILE A 59 -0.71 6.43 2.45
N ASP A 60 -1.43 5.43 2.98
CA ASP A 60 -1.28 5.01 4.37
C ASP A 60 -0.34 3.80 4.40
N GLY A 61 0.89 4.04 4.82
CA GLY A 61 1.95 3.03 4.86
C GLY A 61 1.94 2.18 6.14
N HIS A 62 0.91 2.25 6.99
CA HIS A 62 0.88 1.49 8.23
C HIS A 62 -0.54 1.20 8.69
N THR A 63 -1.14 0.15 8.16
CA THR A 63 -2.48 -0.29 8.56
C THR A 63 -2.45 -1.69 9.20
N HIS A 64 -3.50 -2.02 9.92
CA HIS A 64 -3.73 -3.34 10.53
C HIS A 64 -5.22 -3.68 10.43
N PHE A 65 -5.62 -4.18 9.27
CA PHE A 65 -6.99 -4.65 9.05
C PHE A 65 -7.12 -6.14 9.35
N ASP A 66 -8.26 -6.52 9.95
CA ASP A 66 -8.58 -7.92 10.27
C ASP A 66 -7.42 -8.64 10.99
N LEU A 67 -6.71 -7.89 11.86
CA LEU A 67 -5.57 -8.42 12.62
C LEU A 67 -6.05 -9.03 13.93
N GLU A 68 -5.79 -10.31 14.11
CA GLU A 68 -5.96 -11.00 15.38
C GLU A 68 -4.83 -10.62 16.35
N VAL A 69 -5.15 -9.96 17.44
CA VAL A 69 -4.20 -9.53 18.45
C VAL A 69 -4.80 -9.57 19.86
N ALA A 70 -4.04 -10.08 20.81
CA ALA A 70 -4.42 -10.14 22.24
C ALA A 70 -5.82 -10.76 22.50
N GLY A 71 -6.21 -11.77 21.70
CA GLY A 71 -7.50 -12.46 21.85
C GLY A 71 -8.71 -11.71 21.29
N THR A 72 -8.49 -10.66 20.52
CA THR A 72 -9.50 -9.91 19.78
C THR A 72 -9.06 -9.69 18.33
N VAL A 73 -9.91 -9.04 17.54
CA VAL A 73 -9.61 -8.66 16.16
C VAL A 73 -9.74 -7.15 16.04
N THR A 74 -8.93 -6.51 15.18
CA THR A 74 -9.07 -5.08 14.89
C THR A 74 -10.46 -4.77 14.34
N ALA A 75 -10.96 -3.56 14.60
CA ALA A 75 -12.35 -3.18 14.32
C ALA A 75 -12.71 -3.22 12.83
N ASP A 76 -11.76 -2.85 11.97
CA ASP A 76 -11.94 -2.83 10.52
C ASP A 76 -11.29 -4.04 9.85
N ASP A 77 -12.00 -4.59 8.89
CA ASP A 77 -11.48 -5.50 7.88
C ASP A 77 -11.00 -4.72 6.63
N PHE A 78 -10.53 -5.44 5.60
CA PHE A 78 -10.07 -4.79 4.36
C PHE A 78 -11.19 -4.08 3.60
N GLU A 79 -12.45 -4.53 3.69
CA GLU A 79 -13.56 -3.86 3.04
C GLU A 79 -13.90 -2.54 3.73
N THR A 80 -14.12 -2.56 5.04
CA THR A 80 -14.55 -1.39 5.79
C THR A 80 -13.43 -0.36 5.94
N GLY A 81 -12.21 -0.82 6.22
CA GLY A 81 -11.04 0.05 6.38
C GLY A 81 -10.65 0.75 5.09
N THR A 82 -10.60 0.05 3.94
CA THR A 82 -10.27 0.68 2.66
C THR A 82 -11.39 1.58 2.15
N ARG A 83 -12.66 1.29 2.48
CA ARG A 83 -13.78 2.21 2.22
C ARG A 83 -13.65 3.51 3.01
N ALA A 84 -13.24 3.43 4.27
CA ALA A 84 -12.95 4.62 5.09
C ALA A 84 -11.73 5.39 4.56
N ALA A 85 -10.68 4.68 4.14
CA ALA A 85 -9.49 5.27 3.52
C ALA A 85 -9.84 6.11 2.28
N ILE A 86 -10.58 5.55 1.34
CA ILE A 86 -11.02 6.25 0.11
C ILE A 86 -11.89 7.47 0.45
N ALA A 87 -12.78 7.35 1.42
CA ALA A 87 -13.62 8.48 1.86
C ALA A 87 -12.79 9.65 2.43
N GLY A 88 -11.60 9.34 2.99
CA GLY A 88 -10.63 10.32 3.47
C GLY A 88 -9.63 10.81 2.43
N GLY A 89 -9.63 10.24 1.21
CA GLY A 89 -8.69 10.59 0.14
C GLY A 89 -7.42 9.72 0.10
N THR A 90 -7.35 8.67 0.89
CA THR A 90 -6.26 7.67 0.83
C THR A 90 -6.59 6.64 -0.25
N THR A 91 -5.70 6.50 -1.24
CA THR A 91 -5.91 5.66 -2.42
C THR A 91 -5.04 4.40 -2.44
N LEU A 92 -4.10 4.31 -1.52
CA LEU A 92 -3.25 3.13 -1.29
C LEU A 92 -3.07 2.90 0.20
N VAL A 93 -3.26 1.67 0.65
CA VAL A 93 -2.92 1.24 2.00
C VAL A 93 -1.84 0.16 1.96
N ILE A 94 -0.94 0.13 2.94
CA ILE A 94 0.06 -0.91 3.08
C ILE A 94 -0.10 -1.56 4.45
N ASP A 95 -0.57 -2.80 4.45
CA ASP A 95 -0.80 -3.59 5.66
C ASP A 95 0.39 -4.52 5.96
N TYR A 96 0.33 -5.27 7.04
CA TYR A 96 1.41 -6.15 7.49
C TYR A 96 1.01 -7.62 7.38
N ALA A 97 1.38 -8.26 6.27
CA ALA A 97 1.36 -9.71 6.19
C ALA A 97 2.37 -10.28 7.18
N SER A 98 1.97 -11.25 7.97
CA SER A 98 2.80 -11.76 9.06
C SER A 98 3.01 -13.26 8.94
N GLN A 99 4.26 -13.66 9.07
CA GLN A 99 4.64 -15.05 9.33
C GLN A 99 4.15 -15.45 10.72
N ASP A 100 3.63 -16.65 10.87
CA ASP A 100 3.35 -17.25 12.18
C ASP A 100 4.59 -18.01 12.67
N LYS A 101 4.85 -18.03 13.99
CA LYS A 101 5.94 -18.84 14.60
C LYS A 101 5.58 -20.32 14.58
N GLY A 102 6.63 -21.16 14.60
CA GLY A 102 6.48 -22.61 14.68
C GLY A 102 6.70 -23.33 13.35
N GLY A 103 7.60 -22.82 12.53
CA GLY A 103 7.98 -23.40 11.24
C GLY A 103 7.09 -23.00 10.07
N HIS A 104 6.28 -21.96 10.25
CA HIS A 104 5.50 -21.39 9.14
C HIS A 104 6.37 -20.52 8.21
N THR A 105 5.96 -20.43 6.94
CA THR A 105 6.71 -19.75 5.91
C THR A 105 6.24 -18.30 5.72
N LEU A 106 7.05 -17.47 5.03
CA LEU A 106 6.61 -16.12 4.64
C LEU A 106 5.48 -16.21 3.62
N ARG A 107 5.51 -17.21 2.73
CA ARG A 107 4.47 -17.45 1.72
C ARG A 107 3.12 -17.75 2.36
N GLU A 108 3.07 -18.63 3.36
CA GLU A 108 1.83 -18.90 4.10
C GLU A 108 1.26 -17.62 4.74
N GLY A 109 2.14 -16.79 5.31
CA GLY A 109 1.76 -15.49 5.86
C GLY A 109 1.18 -14.55 4.79
N LEU A 110 1.83 -14.45 3.63
CA LEU A 110 1.36 -13.63 2.51
C LEU A 110 0.01 -14.12 1.95
N GLU A 111 -0.14 -15.42 1.74
CA GLU A 111 -1.38 -16.02 1.24
C GLU A 111 -2.56 -15.74 2.18
N LYS A 112 -2.34 -15.86 3.49
CA LYS A 112 -3.35 -15.51 4.51
C LYS A 112 -3.82 -14.05 4.41
N TRP A 113 -2.92 -13.10 4.11
CA TRP A 113 -3.29 -11.70 3.92
C TRP A 113 -3.97 -11.44 2.59
N HIS A 114 -3.56 -12.13 1.52
CA HIS A 114 -4.29 -12.09 0.26
C HIS A 114 -5.73 -12.60 0.39
N GLU A 115 -5.97 -13.70 1.10
CA GLU A 115 -7.33 -14.19 1.37
C GLU A 115 -8.22 -13.17 2.09
N LYS A 116 -7.61 -12.31 2.94
CA LYS A 116 -8.32 -11.24 3.64
C LYS A 116 -8.59 -10.03 2.75
N ALA A 117 -7.71 -9.70 1.80
CA ALA A 117 -7.73 -8.46 1.02
C ALA A 117 -8.30 -8.61 -0.38
N ASP A 118 -8.01 -9.73 -1.08
CA ASP A 118 -8.31 -9.89 -2.50
C ASP A 118 -9.80 -9.77 -2.80
N GLY A 119 -10.12 -8.85 -3.72
CA GLY A 119 -11.48 -8.60 -4.16
C GLY A 119 -12.37 -7.84 -3.17
N LYS A 120 -11.83 -7.41 -2.01
CA LYS A 120 -12.58 -6.69 -0.97
C LYS A 120 -12.20 -5.22 -0.85
N CYS A 121 -10.97 -4.87 -1.26
CA CYS A 121 -10.46 -3.50 -1.12
C CYS A 121 -11.17 -2.51 -2.04
N SER A 122 -11.47 -1.32 -1.51
CA SER A 122 -12.00 -0.18 -2.26
C SER A 122 -10.92 0.76 -2.80
N CYS A 123 -9.66 0.60 -2.39
CA CYS A 123 -8.48 1.27 -2.91
C CYS A 123 -7.38 0.27 -3.21
N ASP A 124 -6.28 0.73 -3.79
CA ASP A 124 -5.10 -0.09 -3.96
C ASP A 124 -4.53 -0.53 -2.61
N TYR A 125 -3.91 -1.69 -2.58
CA TYR A 125 -3.27 -2.20 -1.37
C TYR A 125 -1.94 -2.90 -1.69
N SER A 126 -1.09 -2.97 -0.70
CA SER A 126 0.15 -3.74 -0.69
C SER A 126 0.44 -4.22 0.73
N PHE A 127 1.54 -4.95 0.88
CA PHE A 127 1.96 -5.48 2.17
C PHE A 127 3.42 -5.18 2.49
N HIS A 128 3.68 -4.97 3.77
CA HIS A 128 4.98 -5.23 4.38
C HIS A 128 5.00 -6.67 4.86
N MET A 129 6.15 -7.34 4.83
CA MET A 129 6.27 -8.69 5.40
C MET A 129 6.87 -8.64 6.81
N SER A 130 6.15 -9.16 7.78
CA SER A 130 6.66 -9.34 9.14
C SER A 130 7.37 -10.70 9.25
N VAL A 131 8.66 -10.68 9.55
CA VAL A 131 9.48 -11.88 9.77
C VAL A 131 9.62 -12.08 11.27
N VAL A 132 9.18 -13.22 11.79
CA VAL A 132 9.18 -13.53 13.21
C VAL A 132 10.00 -14.79 13.56
N GLU A 133 10.42 -15.53 12.55
CA GLU A 133 11.27 -16.70 12.68
C GLU A 133 12.26 -16.76 11.50
N TRP A 134 13.53 -17.11 11.77
CA TRP A 134 14.56 -17.19 10.76
C TRP A 134 15.09 -18.62 10.63
N ASN A 135 15.02 -19.15 9.43
CA ASN A 135 15.55 -20.46 9.05
C ASN A 135 15.96 -20.46 7.56
N GLU A 136 16.46 -21.58 7.05
CA GLU A 136 16.91 -21.68 5.66
C GLU A 136 15.78 -21.46 4.64
N GLU A 137 14.54 -21.77 4.98
CA GLU A 137 13.37 -21.57 4.12
C GLU A 137 12.98 -20.10 4.09
N THR A 138 12.85 -19.48 5.26
CA THR A 138 12.60 -18.02 5.37
C THR A 138 13.65 -17.22 4.60
N GLU A 139 14.95 -17.62 4.68
CA GLU A 139 16.01 -16.94 3.94
C GLU A 139 15.80 -17.02 2.41
N ARG A 140 15.35 -18.16 1.90
CA ARG A 140 15.07 -18.32 0.46
C ARG A 140 13.86 -17.53 0.02
N GLU A 141 12.80 -17.52 0.84
CA GLU A 141 11.54 -16.84 0.54
C GLU A 141 11.63 -15.31 0.54
N ILE A 142 12.69 -14.70 1.10
CA ILE A 142 12.90 -13.24 0.97
C ILE A 142 12.90 -12.82 -0.51
N GLN A 143 13.58 -13.58 -1.39
CA GLN A 143 13.57 -13.28 -2.81
C GLN A 143 12.18 -13.44 -3.44
N ASP A 144 11.41 -14.43 -2.99
CA ASP A 144 10.06 -14.66 -3.49
C ASP A 144 9.14 -13.49 -3.10
N MET A 145 9.25 -12.98 -1.87
CA MET A 145 8.52 -11.79 -1.42
C MET A 145 8.84 -10.58 -2.30
N ILE A 146 10.12 -10.36 -2.61
CA ILE A 146 10.55 -9.26 -3.50
C ILE A 146 9.99 -9.42 -4.91
N ASN A 147 9.96 -10.64 -5.44
CA ASN A 147 9.39 -10.95 -6.75
C ASN A 147 7.88 -10.69 -6.81
N GLU A 148 7.16 -10.85 -5.68
CA GLU A 148 5.75 -10.49 -5.52
C GLU A 148 5.53 -8.97 -5.32
N GLY A 149 6.62 -8.17 -5.26
CA GLY A 149 6.56 -6.72 -5.09
C GLY A 149 6.65 -6.25 -3.62
N ILE A 150 6.87 -7.15 -2.67
CA ILE A 150 7.06 -6.80 -1.26
C ILE A 150 8.54 -6.53 -1.02
N THR A 151 8.88 -5.25 -0.85
CA THR A 151 10.27 -4.77 -0.72
C THR A 151 10.58 -4.19 0.66
N SER A 152 9.66 -4.31 1.59
CA SER A 152 9.82 -3.80 2.95
C SER A 152 9.40 -4.84 3.99
N PHE A 153 10.20 -4.93 5.04
CA PHE A 153 10.09 -5.99 6.04
C PHE A 153 10.04 -5.41 7.45
N LYS A 154 9.22 -6.02 8.31
CA LYS A 154 9.08 -5.63 9.71
C LYS A 154 9.67 -6.69 10.61
N LEU A 155 10.45 -6.27 11.59
CA LEU A 155 11.04 -7.12 12.62
C LEU A 155 10.62 -6.62 13.99
N TYR A 156 10.43 -7.53 14.92
CA TYR A 156 10.03 -7.21 16.29
C TYR A 156 11.19 -7.42 17.25
N MET A 157 11.51 -6.38 18.00
CA MET A 157 12.52 -6.40 19.07
C MET A 157 11.86 -6.57 20.44
N THR A 158 10.55 -6.68 20.48
CA THR A 158 9.73 -6.89 21.68
C THR A 158 8.56 -7.82 21.35
N TYR A 159 7.67 -8.07 22.28
CA TYR A 159 6.54 -9.00 22.18
C TYR A 159 6.97 -10.48 22.07
N PRO A 160 6.86 -11.26 23.17
CA PRO A 160 7.36 -12.66 23.24
C PRO A 160 6.90 -13.56 22.09
N ALA A 161 5.70 -13.31 21.55
CA ALA A 161 5.16 -14.07 20.44
C ALA A 161 5.83 -13.76 19.09
N MET A 162 6.46 -12.59 18.95
CA MET A 162 6.95 -12.08 17.65
C MET A 162 8.44 -11.72 17.64
N ILE A 163 9.07 -11.62 18.81
CA ILE A 163 10.48 -11.19 18.93
C ILE A 163 11.41 -12.14 18.17
N VAL A 164 12.32 -11.55 17.43
CA VAL A 164 13.46 -12.22 16.79
C VAL A 164 14.69 -11.98 17.66
N ASP A 165 15.52 -12.97 17.88
CA ASP A 165 16.76 -12.78 18.64
C ASP A 165 17.79 -11.95 17.88
N ASP A 166 18.77 -11.39 18.60
CA ASP A 166 19.75 -10.46 18.03
C ASP A 166 20.60 -11.11 16.91
N GLY A 167 20.86 -12.41 16.99
CA GLY A 167 21.63 -13.14 15.98
C GLY A 167 20.85 -13.27 14.67
N ASP A 168 19.59 -13.63 14.76
CA ASP A 168 18.72 -13.75 13.60
C ASP A 168 18.32 -12.38 13.06
N LEU A 169 18.08 -11.39 13.92
CA LEU A 169 17.88 -9.99 13.52
C LEU A 169 19.03 -9.49 12.62
N TYR A 170 20.28 -9.76 13.04
CA TYR A 170 21.44 -9.39 12.22
C TYR A 170 21.47 -10.10 10.86
N LYS A 171 21.18 -11.42 10.83
CA LYS A 171 21.16 -12.19 9.58
C LYS A 171 20.09 -11.68 8.63
N ILE A 172 18.88 -11.43 9.15
CA ILE A 172 17.77 -10.90 8.35
C ILE A 172 18.13 -9.55 7.74
N ILE A 173 18.59 -8.59 8.56
CA ILE A 173 18.96 -7.24 8.08
C ILE A 173 20.09 -7.33 7.04
N LYS A 174 21.09 -8.18 7.27
CA LYS A 174 22.17 -8.40 6.32
C LYS A 174 21.62 -8.92 4.99
N LYS A 175 20.74 -9.92 5.05
CA LYS A 175 20.13 -10.50 3.83
C LYS A 175 19.27 -9.50 3.08
N LEU A 176 18.43 -8.73 3.76
CA LEU A 176 17.61 -7.68 3.15
C LEU A 176 18.47 -6.61 2.48
N ASN A 177 19.56 -6.20 3.11
CA ASN A 177 20.50 -5.23 2.53
C ASN A 177 21.19 -5.75 1.26
N GLU A 178 21.43 -7.07 1.13
CA GLU A 178 21.96 -7.68 -0.10
C GLU A 178 21.00 -7.51 -1.28
N TYR A 179 19.69 -7.42 -1.03
CA TYR A 179 18.65 -7.21 -2.03
C TYR A 179 18.23 -5.74 -2.21
N GLY A 180 18.75 -4.83 -1.39
CA GLY A 180 18.41 -3.41 -1.44
C GLY A 180 17.06 -3.05 -0.82
N CYS A 181 16.60 -3.85 0.17
CA CYS A 181 15.37 -3.65 0.95
C CYS A 181 15.62 -2.87 2.23
#